data_6de17eca1cdcc633cb852edbf040e2c2
#
_entry.id   6de17eca1cdcc633cb852edbf040e2c2
#
_cell.length_a   1.000
_cell.length_b   1.000
_cell.length_c   1.000
_cell.angle_alpha   90.00
_cell.angle_beta   90.00
_cell.angle_gamma   90.00
#
_symmetry.space_group_name_H-M   'P 1'
#
loop_
_entity.id
_entity.type
_entity.pdbx_description
1 polymer ?
#
loop_
_entity_poly.entity_id
_entity_poly.type
_entity_poly.pdbx_seq_one_letter_code
_entity_poly.pdbx_strand_id
1 'polypeptide(L)'
;MKRSFLKSSMLLTPLVFASPIMAQESSESIFDQAPWENEQVLELFSKAWDEGRNYPTKAEFESIGLTFDLEFVRSHSRQRATYKDASKDVVSDINHNRSLWCNLPAGYGKGLGGYPSTQFDQDVFSMWNYTSIFGSWNYGFLQAPGSWVDAAHKNGTRIYGGIKFFEGWNDDGSEGAFLKFISTKNEDGTYKYARAFVNAAAFFGCDGYNYNSEGSTWRDTDWVNFHAEVNRIAKELNIEGFGIGQYTQQPNVSDSNIGYIYGNAEKGKIFDCMLNYSGNKLAYRYVSNSLAAIEKAGLSTDDVYQGQLLVGISSDYWNEMNTETTKQMNICIWGEHDQSRFFQFRVGSSPTNVQENYQLLLEKAFSGANRNPLSRPEISNAWGSFQVADADHANEQLNNSPGFASMFAERTAIGGNLPFETHFNLGNGENYFYNGKVTNGSWYNMSMQDIVPTYRWLVTAKGDMKTFANDIDVRFTHEDAYVGGSCIRLSGATTAGNDIVLYRTALKASAGNVKVNLALKGAK
;
A
#
# COMPACT_ATOMS: atom_id res chain seq x y z
N MET A 1 -32.51 -27.93 49.34
CA MET A 1 -32.38 -27.78 47.86
C MET A 1 -31.01 -27.22 47.54
N LYS A 2 -30.09 -28.09 47.13
CA LYS A 2 -28.72 -27.71 46.73
C LYS A 2 -28.74 -27.49 45.22
N ARG A 3 -28.46 -26.24 44.76
CA ARG A 3 -28.23 -25.95 43.35
C ARG A 3 -26.75 -26.16 43.04
N SER A 4 -26.49 -27.15 42.21
CA SER A 4 -25.21 -27.46 41.60
C SER A 4 -24.89 -26.43 40.53
N PHE A 5 -23.74 -25.76 40.65
CA PHE A 5 -23.14 -24.95 39.57
C PHE A 5 -22.30 -25.86 38.68
N LEU A 6 -22.77 -26.12 37.49
CA LEU A 6 -21.95 -26.69 36.43
C LEU A 6 -20.93 -25.64 35.97
N LYS A 7 -19.66 -25.90 36.25
CA LYS A 7 -18.55 -25.20 35.62
C LYS A 7 -18.41 -25.73 34.18
N SER A 8 -18.84 -24.91 33.22
CA SER A 8 -18.56 -25.13 31.81
C SER A 8 -17.09 -24.75 31.58
N SER A 9 -16.20 -25.73 31.53
CA SER A 9 -14.86 -25.56 31.02
C SER A 9 -14.93 -25.48 29.50
N MET A 10 -14.83 -24.27 28.93
CA MET A 10 -14.51 -24.10 27.53
C MET A 10 -13.10 -24.67 27.31
N LEU A 11 -13.02 -25.85 26.74
CA LEU A 11 -11.83 -26.33 26.08
C LEU A 11 -11.57 -25.41 24.89
N LEU A 12 -10.62 -24.50 25.05
CA LEU A 12 -9.95 -23.87 23.93
C LEU A 12 -9.22 -24.99 23.18
N THR A 13 -9.83 -25.50 22.13
CA THR A 13 -9.15 -26.28 21.12
C THR A 13 -8.06 -25.36 20.59
N PRO A 14 -6.77 -25.75 20.63
CA PRO A 14 -5.74 -25.01 19.95
C PRO A 14 -6.15 -25.01 18.48
N LEU A 15 -6.34 -23.85 17.89
CA LEU A 15 -6.33 -23.69 16.45
C LEU A 15 -5.00 -24.30 16.00
N VAL A 16 -5.06 -25.49 15.46
CA VAL A 16 -3.97 -26.08 14.70
C VAL A 16 -3.82 -25.10 13.53
N PHE A 17 -2.86 -24.18 13.65
CA PHE A 17 -2.41 -23.44 12.50
C PHE A 17 -2.01 -24.49 11.49
N ALA A 18 -2.76 -24.54 10.39
CA ALA A 18 -2.36 -25.32 9.25
C ALA A 18 -0.87 -25.05 9.04
N SER A 19 -0.09 -26.10 8.90
CA SER A 19 1.31 -26.02 8.50
C SER A 19 1.40 -24.96 7.42
N PRO A 20 2.46 -24.12 7.38
CA PRO A 20 2.64 -23.18 6.29
C PRO A 20 2.40 -23.97 5.02
N ILE A 21 1.35 -23.59 4.30
CA ILE A 21 0.90 -24.34 3.12
C ILE A 21 2.13 -24.40 2.24
N MET A 22 2.57 -25.62 1.95
CA MET A 22 3.68 -25.88 1.08
C MET A 22 3.41 -25.12 -0.21
N ALA A 23 4.09 -24.01 -0.41
CA ALA A 23 4.00 -23.29 -1.65
C ALA A 23 4.39 -24.25 -2.76
N GLN A 24 3.56 -24.34 -3.75
CA GLN A 24 3.85 -25.10 -4.93
C GLN A 24 5.19 -24.62 -5.49
N GLU A 25 6.11 -25.52 -5.80
CA GLU A 25 7.44 -25.24 -6.33
C GLU A 25 7.40 -24.69 -7.78
N SER A 26 6.57 -23.79 -8.11
CA SER A 26 6.73 -23.08 -9.38
C SER A 26 7.12 -21.65 -9.08
N SER A 27 8.35 -21.35 -9.35
CA SER A 27 8.89 -20.00 -9.39
C SER A 27 8.33 -19.16 -10.52
N GLU A 28 7.45 -19.69 -11.33
CA GLU A 28 6.78 -18.95 -12.40
C GLU A 28 5.66 -18.13 -11.79
N SER A 29 5.74 -16.84 -11.99
CA SER A 29 4.71 -15.91 -11.59
C SER A 29 3.41 -16.22 -12.32
N ILE A 30 2.30 -16.00 -11.66
CA ILE A 30 0.95 -16.08 -12.23
C ILE A 30 0.79 -15.27 -13.52
N PHE A 31 1.62 -14.24 -13.72
CA PHE A 31 1.63 -13.38 -14.90
C PHE A 31 2.51 -13.91 -16.03
N ASP A 32 3.42 -14.81 -15.73
CA ASP A 32 4.23 -15.47 -16.75
C ASP A 32 3.49 -16.68 -17.36
N GLN A 33 2.44 -17.13 -16.71
CA GLN A 33 1.75 -18.37 -17.08
C GLN A 33 0.65 -18.21 -18.13
N ALA A 34 0.03 -17.05 -18.26
CA ALA A 34 -0.99 -16.85 -19.28
C ALA A 34 -1.16 -15.38 -19.64
N PRO A 35 -1.43 -15.08 -20.91
CA PRO A 35 -1.92 -13.78 -21.32
C PRO A 35 -3.36 -13.63 -20.80
N TRP A 36 -3.52 -13.28 -19.53
CA TRP A 36 -4.85 -12.96 -19.02
C TRP A 36 -5.19 -11.57 -19.46
N GLU A 37 -5.96 -11.54 -20.49
CA GLU A 37 -6.52 -10.29 -20.92
C GLU A 37 -7.56 -9.86 -19.90
N ASN A 38 -7.60 -8.56 -19.62
CA ASN A 38 -8.60 -8.00 -18.71
C ASN A 38 -10.01 -8.40 -19.13
N GLU A 39 -10.26 -8.46 -20.43
CA GLU A 39 -11.52 -8.85 -21.05
C GLU A 39 -11.94 -10.28 -20.70
N GLN A 40 -11.00 -11.23 -20.70
CA GLN A 40 -11.30 -12.63 -20.34
C GLN A 40 -11.78 -12.74 -18.90
N VAL A 41 -11.14 -12.03 -17.98
CA VAL A 41 -11.55 -12.00 -16.57
C VAL A 41 -12.95 -11.38 -16.44
N LEU A 42 -13.19 -10.26 -17.09
CA LEU A 42 -14.49 -9.56 -17.04
C LEU A 42 -15.62 -10.39 -17.66
N GLU A 43 -15.35 -11.13 -18.73
CA GLU A 43 -16.33 -12.06 -19.32
C GLU A 43 -16.73 -13.17 -18.33
N LEU A 44 -15.79 -13.72 -17.57
CA LEU A 44 -16.13 -14.73 -16.56
C LEU A 44 -17.07 -14.15 -15.49
N PHE A 45 -16.78 -12.94 -15.00
CA PHE A 45 -17.63 -12.30 -14.00
C PHE A 45 -18.99 -11.88 -14.57
N SER A 46 -19.04 -11.41 -15.83
CA SER A 46 -20.29 -11.08 -16.50
C SER A 46 -21.17 -12.31 -16.69
N LYS A 47 -20.59 -13.40 -17.18
CA LYS A 47 -21.31 -14.69 -17.33
C LYS A 47 -21.85 -15.20 -15.99
N ALA A 48 -21.02 -15.16 -14.94
CA ALA A 48 -21.47 -15.58 -13.62
C ALA A 48 -22.67 -14.75 -13.14
N TRP A 49 -22.64 -13.42 -13.39
CA TRP A 49 -23.74 -12.54 -13.04
C TRP A 49 -25.03 -12.86 -13.82
N ASP A 50 -24.92 -13.09 -15.12
CA ASP A 50 -26.05 -13.47 -15.98
C ASP A 50 -26.70 -14.79 -15.54
N GLU A 51 -25.91 -15.67 -14.93
CA GLU A 51 -26.37 -16.94 -14.33
C GLU A 51 -26.87 -16.78 -12.88
N GLY A 52 -26.98 -15.57 -12.35
CA GLY A 52 -27.43 -15.28 -10.99
C GLY A 52 -26.38 -15.52 -9.90
N ARG A 53 -25.11 -15.61 -10.26
CA ARG A 53 -23.98 -15.75 -9.34
C ARG A 53 -23.16 -14.45 -9.27
N ASN A 54 -22.61 -14.14 -8.12
CA ASN A 54 -21.72 -12.98 -8.00
C ASN A 54 -20.32 -13.23 -8.56
N TYR A 55 -19.86 -14.48 -8.53
CA TYR A 55 -18.48 -14.86 -8.84
C TYR A 55 -18.40 -16.09 -9.73
N PRO A 56 -17.36 -16.18 -10.58
CA PRO A 56 -17.04 -17.39 -11.31
C PRO A 56 -16.69 -18.55 -10.38
N THR A 57 -16.86 -19.76 -10.87
CA THR A 57 -16.41 -21.00 -10.23
C THR A 57 -14.93 -21.24 -10.48
N LYS A 58 -14.31 -22.10 -9.67
CA LYS A 58 -12.91 -22.52 -9.88
C LYS A 58 -12.68 -23.07 -11.30
N ALA A 59 -13.59 -23.91 -11.80
CA ALA A 59 -13.47 -24.47 -13.14
C ALA A 59 -13.52 -23.42 -14.26
N GLU A 60 -14.28 -22.34 -14.07
CA GLU A 60 -14.31 -21.22 -15.01
C GLU A 60 -13.00 -20.46 -15.02
N PHE A 61 -12.39 -20.21 -13.86
CA PHE A 61 -11.04 -19.65 -13.79
C PHE A 61 -9.99 -20.57 -14.44
N GLU A 62 -10.06 -21.88 -14.18
CA GLU A 62 -9.17 -22.86 -14.81
C GLU A 62 -9.32 -22.88 -16.34
N SER A 63 -10.51 -22.60 -16.87
CA SER A 63 -10.77 -22.56 -18.31
C SER A 63 -10.02 -21.44 -19.06
N ILE A 64 -9.61 -20.38 -18.36
CA ILE A 64 -8.77 -19.29 -18.90
C ILE A 64 -7.31 -19.43 -18.48
N GLY A 65 -6.92 -20.59 -17.93
CA GLY A 65 -5.55 -20.86 -17.51
C GLY A 65 -5.21 -20.44 -16.08
N LEU A 66 -6.18 -19.99 -15.28
CA LEU A 66 -5.98 -19.68 -13.87
C LEU A 66 -6.04 -20.99 -13.06
N THR A 67 -4.89 -21.60 -12.85
CA THR A 67 -4.76 -22.87 -12.13
C THR A 67 -4.31 -22.70 -10.67
N PHE A 68 -4.13 -21.47 -10.21
CA PHE A 68 -3.72 -21.16 -8.84
C PHE A 68 -4.79 -21.52 -7.82
N ASP A 69 -4.34 -21.76 -6.62
CA ASP A 69 -5.23 -21.77 -5.48
C ASP A 69 -5.84 -20.38 -5.30
N LEU A 70 -7.15 -20.28 -5.52
CA LEU A 70 -7.90 -19.04 -5.44
C LEU A 70 -7.76 -18.37 -4.07
N GLU A 71 -7.50 -19.15 -3.01
CA GLU A 71 -7.29 -18.61 -1.67
C GLU A 71 -6.02 -17.75 -1.56
N PHE A 72 -5.04 -17.95 -2.42
CA PHE A 72 -3.83 -17.10 -2.42
C PHE A 72 -3.99 -15.78 -3.17
N VAL A 73 -4.88 -15.74 -4.17
CA VAL A 73 -5.12 -14.52 -4.95
C VAL A 73 -6.19 -13.62 -4.33
N ARG A 74 -6.88 -14.08 -3.31
CA ARG A 74 -7.94 -13.36 -2.62
C ARG A 74 -7.48 -12.84 -1.28
N SER A 75 -7.93 -11.64 -0.94
CA SER A 75 -7.79 -11.12 0.42
C SER A 75 -8.78 -11.78 1.37
N HIS A 76 -8.33 -12.00 2.60
CA HIS A 76 -9.13 -12.50 3.72
C HIS A 76 -9.42 -11.44 4.77
N SER A 77 -8.93 -10.22 4.56
CA SER A 77 -9.00 -9.13 5.52
C SER A 77 -9.80 -7.95 4.97
N ARG A 78 -10.71 -7.40 5.78
CA ARG A 78 -11.32 -6.11 5.47
C ARG A 78 -10.39 -4.98 5.90
N GLN A 79 -10.41 -3.87 5.16
CA GLN A 79 -9.68 -2.68 5.53
C GLN A 79 -10.09 -2.20 6.94
N ARG A 80 -9.10 -1.99 7.79
CA ARG A 80 -9.33 -1.42 9.12
C ARG A 80 -9.51 0.08 9.03
N ALA A 81 -10.35 0.61 9.90
CA ALA A 81 -10.42 2.05 10.10
C ALA A 81 -9.08 2.60 10.58
N THR A 82 -8.73 3.78 10.10
CA THR A 82 -7.55 4.51 10.56
C THR A 82 -7.93 5.70 11.42
N TYR A 83 -7.04 6.05 12.31
CA TYR A 83 -7.20 7.14 13.26
C TYR A 83 -6.06 8.13 13.08
N LYS A 84 -6.43 9.41 13.03
CA LYS A 84 -5.52 10.55 13.02
C LYS A 84 -5.91 11.49 14.16
N ASP A 85 -4.95 12.19 14.72
CA ASP A 85 -5.19 13.23 15.75
C ASP A 85 -4.15 14.32 15.56
N ALA A 86 -4.54 15.42 14.95
CA ALA A 86 -3.65 16.53 14.64
C ALA A 86 -2.91 17.10 15.85
N SER A 87 -3.52 16.99 17.05
CA SER A 87 -2.87 17.47 18.30
C SER A 87 -1.65 16.63 18.70
N LYS A 88 -1.48 15.46 18.07
CA LYS A 88 -0.42 14.50 18.34
C LYS A 88 0.49 14.26 17.15
N ASP A 89 0.37 15.05 16.08
CA ASP A 89 1.26 14.94 14.95
C ASP A 89 2.70 15.28 15.39
N VAL A 90 3.62 14.42 15.01
CA VAL A 90 5.05 14.62 15.34
C VAL A 90 5.57 15.86 14.62
N VAL A 91 5.15 16.06 13.37
CA VAL A 91 5.50 17.25 12.57
C VAL A 91 4.28 18.16 12.49
N SER A 92 4.40 19.39 13.00
CA SER A 92 3.25 20.28 13.22
C SER A 92 2.89 21.20 12.05
N ASP A 93 3.79 21.39 11.08
CA ASP A 93 3.62 22.35 9.96
C ASP A 93 3.21 21.68 8.66
N ILE A 94 2.67 20.47 8.74
CA ILE A 94 2.14 19.70 7.61
C ILE A 94 0.63 19.91 7.44
N ASN A 95 0.13 19.60 6.25
CA ASN A 95 -1.29 19.42 6.07
C ASN A 95 -1.71 18.04 6.62
N HIS A 96 -2.38 18.04 7.77
CA HIS A 96 -2.83 16.83 8.45
C HIS A 96 -3.65 15.87 7.57
N ASN A 97 -4.38 16.39 6.61
CA ASN A 97 -5.27 15.62 5.74
C ASN A 97 -4.60 15.11 4.46
N ARG A 98 -3.36 15.55 4.20
CA ARG A 98 -2.63 15.16 2.99
C ARG A 98 -2.41 13.65 2.93
N SER A 99 -2.64 13.07 1.78
CA SER A 99 -2.54 11.63 1.51
C SER A 99 -1.36 11.31 0.60
N LEU A 100 -0.73 10.16 0.84
CA LEU A 100 0.30 9.59 -0.02
C LEU A 100 -0.25 8.34 -0.72
N TRP A 101 -0.14 8.31 -2.03
CA TRP A 101 -0.32 7.12 -2.84
C TRP A 101 1.04 6.57 -3.26
N CYS A 102 1.37 5.38 -2.81
CA CYS A 102 2.52 4.62 -3.28
C CYS A 102 2.08 3.78 -4.49
N ASN A 103 2.23 4.33 -5.68
CA ASN A 103 1.92 3.66 -6.94
C ASN A 103 3.11 2.77 -7.36
N LEU A 104 3.25 1.68 -6.64
CA LEU A 104 4.35 0.73 -6.71
C LEU A 104 3.81 -0.68 -6.90
N PRO A 105 4.51 -1.56 -7.62
CA PRO A 105 4.12 -2.95 -7.75
C PRO A 105 4.27 -3.69 -6.43
N ALA A 106 3.39 -4.66 -6.19
CA ALA A 106 3.53 -5.61 -5.10
C ALA A 106 4.49 -6.73 -5.52
N GLY A 107 5.63 -6.83 -4.85
CA GLY A 107 6.63 -7.88 -5.09
C GLY A 107 7.74 -7.50 -6.07
N TYR A 108 8.75 -8.38 -6.16
CA TYR A 108 10.00 -8.18 -6.89
C TYR A 108 9.99 -8.92 -8.23
N GLY A 109 10.59 -8.29 -9.25
CA GLY A 109 10.93 -8.92 -10.51
C GLY A 109 9.88 -8.79 -11.61
N LYS A 110 10.15 -9.44 -12.73
CA LYS A 110 9.20 -9.64 -13.82
C LYS A 110 8.17 -10.64 -13.34
N GLY A 111 6.94 -10.24 -13.34
CA GLY A 111 5.91 -11.05 -12.76
C GLY A 111 5.81 -10.81 -11.25
N LEU A 112 4.77 -11.30 -10.66
CA LEU A 112 4.45 -10.95 -9.29
C LEU A 112 5.17 -11.84 -8.30
N GLY A 113 6.30 -11.40 -7.86
CA GLY A 113 6.69 -11.69 -6.51
C GLY A 113 5.55 -11.22 -5.57
N GLY A 114 5.47 -11.74 -4.38
CA GLY A 114 4.47 -11.30 -3.42
C GLY A 114 3.40 -12.34 -3.10
N TYR A 115 3.34 -13.43 -3.83
CA TYR A 115 2.55 -14.60 -3.42
C TYR A 115 3.25 -15.38 -2.30
N PRO A 116 2.48 -16.02 -1.42
CA PRO A 116 3.05 -16.91 -0.41
C PRO A 116 3.99 -17.95 -1.01
N SER A 117 5.17 -18.11 -0.43
CA SER A 117 6.22 -18.98 -0.95
C SER A 117 7.16 -19.49 0.16
N THR A 118 8.08 -20.38 -0.20
CA THR A 118 9.18 -20.80 0.68
C THR A 118 10.43 -19.92 0.53
N GLN A 119 10.36 -18.85 -0.25
CA GLN A 119 11.49 -17.96 -0.49
C GLN A 119 11.45 -16.77 0.46
N PHE A 120 12.36 -16.74 1.41
CA PHE A 120 12.51 -15.62 2.34
C PHE A 120 12.84 -14.29 1.64
N ASP A 121 13.67 -14.35 0.59
CA ASP A 121 14.21 -13.18 -0.11
C ASP A 121 13.19 -12.59 -1.10
N GLN A 122 12.11 -12.05 -0.56
CA GLN A 122 11.05 -11.37 -1.29
C GLN A 122 10.84 -9.97 -0.75
N ASP A 123 10.14 -9.13 -1.50
CA ASP A 123 9.86 -7.76 -1.09
C ASP A 123 8.80 -7.70 0.01
N VAL A 124 9.05 -6.81 0.96
CA VAL A 124 8.17 -6.56 2.09
C VAL A 124 7.96 -5.06 2.23
N PHE A 125 6.77 -4.57 1.92
CA PHE A 125 6.43 -3.19 2.22
C PHE A 125 5.94 -3.06 3.67
N SER A 126 6.38 -2.01 4.35
CA SER A 126 6.10 -1.83 5.79
C SER A 126 5.83 -0.38 6.20
N MET A 127 5.61 0.51 5.23
CA MET A 127 5.34 1.94 5.48
C MET A 127 3.87 2.31 5.30
N TRP A 128 2.99 1.38 5.70
CA TRP A 128 1.55 1.51 5.56
C TRP A 128 0.96 2.72 6.31
N ASN A 129 1.55 3.08 7.46
CA ASN A 129 1.08 4.19 8.28
C ASN A 129 1.12 5.56 7.59
N TYR A 130 1.98 5.72 6.59
CA TYR A 130 2.08 6.94 5.78
C TYR A 130 1.40 6.79 4.42
N THR A 131 1.05 5.56 4.02
CA THR A 131 0.52 5.24 2.70
C THR A 131 -0.99 5.09 2.74
N SER A 132 -1.72 5.98 2.08
CA SER A 132 -3.18 5.94 2.02
C SER A 132 -3.68 4.95 0.97
N ILE A 133 -2.99 4.88 -0.17
CA ILE A 133 -3.27 3.97 -1.28
C ILE A 133 -1.96 3.31 -1.69
N PHE A 134 -2.00 2.02 -1.97
CA PHE A 134 -0.91 1.26 -2.57
C PHE A 134 -1.39 0.59 -3.86
N GLY A 135 -0.51 0.35 -4.82
CA GLY A 135 -0.80 -0.37 -6.06
C GLY A 135 -0.45 0.43 -7.29
N SER A 136 0.04 -0.27 -8.31
CA SER A 136 0.55 0.29 -9.55
C SER A 136 -0.42 0.04 -10.71
N TRP A 137 -0.23 0.77 -11.78
CA TRP A 137 -0.77 0.43 -13.11
C TRP A 137 0.15 -0.58 -13.83
N ASN A 138 -0.15 -0.94 -15.06
CA ASN A 138 0.67 -1.79 -15.94
C ASN A 138 0.75 -3.28 -15.58
N TYR A 139 -0.01 -3.73 -14.61
CA TYR A 139 -0.14 -5.14 -14.27
C TYR A 139 -1.63 -5.52 -14.37
N GLY A 140 -1.96 -6.77 -14.54
CA GLY A 140 -3.36 -7.19 -14.66
C GLY A 140 -4.13 -7.14 -13.33
N PHE A 141 -5.35 -7.62 -13.34
CA PHE A 141 -6.26 -7.67 -12.18
C PHE A 141 -5.64 -8.24 -10.91
N LEU A 142 -4.67 -9.14 -11.04
CA LEU A 142 -4.05 -9.86 -9.93
C LEU A 142 -2.72 -9.26 -9.48
N GLN A 143 -2.43 -8.05 -9.88
CA GLN A 143 -1.18 -7.39 -9.50
C GLN A 143 -1.00 -7.27 -7.99
N ALA A 144 -2.08 -7.08 -7.24
CA ALA A 144 -2.04 -7.07 -5.79
C ALA A 144 -2.44 -8.46 -5.26
N PRO A 145 -1.46 -9.34 -4.93
CA PRO A 145 -1.77 -10.64 -4.33
C PRO A 145 -2.58 -10.49 -3.05
N GLY A 146 -3.48 -11.44 -2.77
CA GLY A 146 -4.34 -11.39 -1.58
C GLY A 146 -3.56 -11.19 -0.28
N SER A 147 -2.34 -11.73 -0.18
CA SER A 147 -1.46 -11.53 0.97
C SER A 147 -1.02 -10.07 1.17
N TRP A 148 -0.77 -9.34 0.09
CA TRP A 148 -0.45 -7.91 0.15
C TRP A 148 -1.68 -7.08 0.50
N VAL A 149 -2.83 -7.44 -0.07
CA VAL A 149 -4.10 -6.80 0.29
C VAL A 149 -4.38 -6.97 1.79
N ASP A 150 -4.17 -8.17 2.33
CA ASP A 150 -4.33 -8.44 3.76
C ASP A 150 -3.40 -7.57 4.63
N ALA A 151 -2.13 -7.42 4.25
CA ALA A 151 -1.18 -6.58 4.96
C ALA A 151 -1.57 -5.09 4.91
N ALA A 152 -1.95 -4.60 3.73
CA ALA A 152 -2.44 -3.23 3.54
C ALA A 152 -3.70 -2.95 4.37
N HIS A 153 -4.69 -3.80 4.26
CA HIS A 153 -5.97 -3.69 4.98
C HIS A 153 -5.79 -3.74 6.49
N LYS A 154 -4.93 -4.63 6.99
CA LYS A 154 -4.60 -4.71 8.42
C LYS A 154 -4.03 -3.41 8.95
N ASN A 155 -3.30 -2.68 8.12
CA ASN A 155 -2.73 -1.37 8.43
C ASN A 155 -3.61 -0.18 7.99
N GLY A 156 -4.82 -0.43 7.47
CA GLY A 156 -5.78 0.60 7.07
C GLY A 156 -5.44 1.32 5.76
N THR A 157 -4.62 0.71 4.91
CA THR A 157 -4.26 1.21 3.58
C THR A 157 -5.16 0.56 2.55
N ARG A 158 -5.68 1.36 1.60
CA ARG A 158 -6.36 0.85 0.41
C ARG A 158 -5.32 0.28 -0.56
N ILE A 159 -5.69 -0.75 -1.31
CA ILE A 159 -4.83 -1.34 -2.32
C ILE A 159 -5.59 -1.54 -3.64
N TYR A 160 -5.05 -0.99 -4.72
CA TYR A 160 -5.66 -1.06 -6.04
C TYR A 160 -5.02 -2.14 -6.90
N GLY A 161 -5.84 -2.90 -7.60
CA GLY A 161 -5.42 -3.74 -8.71
C GLY A 161 -5.05 -2.90 -9.92
N GLY A 162 -4.26 -3.45 -10.84
CA GLY A 162 -3.94 -2.82 -12.11
C GLY A 162 -4.88 -3.22 -13.22
N ILE A 163 -4.98 -2.38 -14.22
CA ILE A 163 -5.50 -2.73 -15.54
C ILE A 163 -4.34 -2.65 -16.52
N LYS A 164 -4.06 -3.75 -17.18
CA LYS A 164 -2.88 -3.89 -18.02
C LYS A 164 -3.17 -3.52 -19.47
N PHE A 165 -2.38 -2.58 -19.99
CA PHE A 165 -2.31 -2.28 -21.41
C PHE A 165 -0.89 -2.60 -21.92
N PHE A 166 -0.75 -3.62 -22.76
CA PHE A 166 0.59 -4.14 -23.15
C PHE A 166 1.17 -3.53 -24.41
N GLU A 167 0.34 -3.23 -25.38
CA GLU A 167 0.79 -2.79 -26.69
C GLU A 167 -0.01 -1.57 -27.13
N GLY A 168 0.73 -0.52 -27.49
CA GLY A 168 0.14 0.68 -28.05
C GLY A 168 -0.71 1.49 -27.09
N TRP A 169 -0.15 2.55 -26.62
CA TRP A 169 -0.82 3.58 -25.86
C TRP A 169 -1.78 4.44 -26.73
N ASN A 170 -2.07 3.98 -27.94
CA ASN A 170 -2.92 4.63 -28.91
C ASN A 170 -4.31 3.98 -28.92
N ASP A 171 -5.27 4.68 -29.49
CA ASP A 171 -6.65 4.22 -29.61
C ASP A 171 -6.80 2.90 -30.40
N ASP A 172 -5.81 2.55 -31.22
CA ASP A 172 -5.74 1.31 -31.99
C ASP A 172 -5.02 0.17 -31.22
N GLY A 173 -4.45 0.48 -30.05
CA GLY A 173 -3.76 -0.47 -29.20
C GLY A 173 -4.67 -1.10 -28.14
N SER A 174 -4.04 -1.72 -27.13
CA SER A 174 -4.75 -2.43 -26.06
C SER A 174 -5.69 -1.53 -25.23
N GLU A 175 -5.37 -0.25 -25.09
CA GLU A 175 -6.22 0.74 -24.42
C GLU A 175 -7.51 0.99 -25.21
N GLY A 176 -7.43 1.22 -26.53
CA GLY A 176 -8.60 1.41 -27.39
C GLY A 176 -9.43 0.13 -27.54
N ALA A 177 -8.81 -1.03 -27.59
CA ALA A 177 -9.51 -2.31 -27.59
C ALA A 177 -10.30 -2.52 -26.28
N PHE A 178 -9.69 -2.19 -25.14
CA PHE A 178 -10.37 -2.25 -23.84
C PHE A 178 -11.53 -1.27 -23.74
N LEU A 179 -11.37 -0.02 -24.22
CA LEU A 179 -12.47 0.95 -24.30
C LEU A 179 -13.63 0.38 -25.12
N LYS A 180 -13.37 -0.16 -26.30
CA LYS A 180 -14.40 -0.76 -27.15
C LYS A 180 -15.13 -1.90 -26.46
N PHE A 181 -14.41 -2.72 -25.71
CA PHE A 181 -14.98 -3.83 -24.96
C PHE A 181 -15.91 -3.33 -23.84
N ILE A 182 -15.47 -2.44 -22.98
CA ILE A 182 -16.27 -1.92 -21.86
C ILE A 182 -17.43 -1.03 -22.31
N SER A 183 -17.39 -0.50 -23.53
CA SER A 183 -18.48 0.29 -24.12
C SER A 183 -19.66 -0.56 -24.55
N THR A 184 -19.56 -1.90 -24.50
CA THR A 184 -20.65 -2.82 -24.80
C THR A 184 -21.81 -2.59 -23.84
N LYS A 185 -23.02 -2.45 -24.40
CA LYS A 185 -24.25 -2.19 -23.63
C LYS A 185 -25.24 -3.34 -23.73
N ASN A 186 -26.00 -3.52 -22.68
CA ASN A 186 -27.17 -4.36 -22.63
C ASN A 186 -28.34 -3.74 -23.41
N GLU A 187 -29.42 -4.48 -23.61
CA GLU A 187 -30.63 -4.00 -24.30
C GLU A 187 -31.28 -2.80 -23.61
N ASP A 188 -31.14 -2.68 -22.29
CA ASP A 188 -31.63 -1.57 -21.49
C ASP A 188 -30.72 -0.32 -21.50
N GLY A 189 -29.59 -0.39 -22.21
CA GLY A 189 -28.61 0.69 -22.33
C GLY A 189 -27.57 0.77 -21.21
N THR A 190 -27.62 -0.11 -20.21
CA THR A 190 -26.59 -0.22 -19.16
C THR A 190 -25.32 -0.86 -19.70
N TYR A 191 -24.15 -0.57 -19.08
CA TYR A 191 -22.89 -1.17 -19.51
C TYR A 191 -22.76 -2.64 -19.04
N LYS A 192 -22.59 -3.55 -19.99
CA LYS A 192 -22.56 -4.99 -19.75
C LYS A 192 -21.54 -5.39 -18.66
N TYR A 193 -20.37 -4.78 -18.66
CA TYR A 193 -19.26 -5.18 -17.79
C TYR A 193 -19.11 -4.36 -16.50
N ALA A 194 -19.94 -3.34 -16.29
CA ALA A 194 -19.79 -2.48 -15.11
C ALA A 194 -19.96 -3.25 -13.80
N ARG A 195 -20.95 -4.16 -13.74
CA ARG A 195 -21.16 -5.03 -12.57
C ARG A 195 -20.02 -6.04 -12.41
N ALA A 196 -19.56 -6.64 -13.50
CA ALA A 196 -18.44 -7.58 -13.52
C ALA A 196 -17.18 -6.92 -12.97
N PHE A 197 -16.93 -5.65 -13.33
CA PHE A 197 -15.79 -4.88 -12.87
C PHE A 197 -15.79 -4.71 -11.34
N VAL A 198 -16.91 -4.37 -10.76
CA VAL A 198 -17.05 -4.26 -9.29
C VAL A 198 -16.94 -5.63 -8.61
N ASN A 199 -17.59 -6.66 -9.17
CA ASN A 199 -17.57 -8.00 -8.61
C ASN A 199 -16.16 -8.61 -8.63
N ALA A 200 -15.36 -8.31 -9.65
CA ALA A 200 -13.96 -8.77 -9.72
C ALA A 200 -13.10 -8.13 -8.61
N ALA A 201 -13.20 -6.81 -8.40
CA ALA A 201 -12.51 -6.15 -7.29
C ALA A 201 -12.92 -6.76 -5.94
N ALA A 202 -14.22 -6.93 -5.71
CA ALA A 202 -14.74 -7.51 -4.48
C ALA A 202 -14.29 -8.97 -4.28
N PHE A 203 -14.17 -9.75 -5.36
CA PHE A 203 -13.69 -11.13 -5.31
C PHE A 203 -12.23 -11.22 -4.89
N PHE A 204 -11.36 -10.43 -5.51
CA PHE A 204 -9.93 -10.41 -5.19
C PHE A 204 -9.62 -9.64 -3.89
N GLY A 205 -10.55 -8.81 -3.44
CA GLY A 205 -10.44 -8.00 -2.24
C GLY A 205 -9.73 -6.67 -2.43
N CYS A 206 -9.49 -6.26 -3.68
CA CYS A 206 -8.92 -4.94 -3.97
C CYS A 206 -9.96 -3.83 -3.76
N ASP A 207 -9.48 -2.64 -3.39
CA ASP A 207 -10.32 -1.46 -3.16
C ASP A 207 -10.57 -0.65 -4.44
N GLY A 208 -10.27 -1.22 -5.59
CA GLY A 208 -10.47 -0.58 -6.89
C GLY A 208 -9.37 -0.90 -7.89
N TYR A 209 -9.24 -0.03 -8.87
CA TYR A 209 -8.35 -0.23 -10.02
C TYR A 209 -7.51 0.99 -10.31
N ASN A 210 -6.42 0.78 -11.05
CA ASN A 210 -5.50 1.83 -11.42
C ASN A 210 -5.12 1.74 -12.91
N TYR A 211 -5.27 2.87 -13.61
CA TYR A 211 -4.97 2.99 -15.03
C TYR A 211 -3.75 3.85 -15.30
N ASN A 212 -2.93 3.39 -16.24
CA ASN A 212 -2.02 4.25 -16.99
C ASN A 212 -2.65 4.52 -18.37
N SER A 213 -3.40 5.62 -18.49
CA SER A 213 -4.13 5.98 -19.71
C SER A 213 -3.45 7.18 -20.39
N GLU A 214 -2.41 6.90 -21.17
CA GLU A 214 -1.58 7.91 -21.83
C GLU A 214 -2.04 8.26 -23.25
N GLY A 215 -2.95 7.47 -23.81
CA GLY A 215 -3.57 7.72 -25.11
C GLY A 215 -4.65 8.79 -25.07
N SER A 216 -5.68 8.63 -25.87
CA SER A 216 -6.81 9.57 -25.95
C SER A 216 -8.12 9.01 -25.40
N THR A 217 -8.17 7.74 -25.05
CA THR A 217 -9.39 7.03 -24.58
C THR A 217 -10.03 7.69 -23.36
N TRP A 218 -9.23 8.28 -22.47
CA TRP A 218 -9.76 8.98 -21.30
C TRP A 218 -10.65 10.19 -21.65
N ARG A 219 -10.61 10.67 -22.89
CA ARG A 219 -11.51 11.73 -23.41
C ARG A 219 -12.80 11.19 -23.98
N ASP A 220 -12.95 9.88 -24.06
CA ASP A 220 -14.16 9.26 -24.61
C ASP A 220 -15.31 9.32 -23.59
N THR A 221 -16.50 9.58 -24.08
CA THR A 221 -17.68 9.70 -23.23
C THR A 221 -18.09 8.35 -22.64
N ASP A 222 -17.89 7.24 -23.35
CA ASP A 222 -18.20 5.91 -22.83
C ASP A 222 -17.20 5.51 -21.75
N TRP A 223 -15.91 5.91 -21.86
CA TRP A 223 -14.94 5.74 -20.79
C TRP A 223 -15.42 6.37 -19.48
N VAL A 224 -15.80 7.64 -19.54
CA VAL A 224 -16.29 8.39 -18.38
C VAL A 224 -17.60 7.80 -17.82
N ASN A 225 -18.54 7.47 -18.69
CA ASN A 225 -19.86 6.98 -18.28
C ASN A 225 -19.78 5.56 -17.69
N PHE A 226 -18.97 4.68 -18.28
CA PHE A 226 -18.73 3.35 -17.74
C PHE A 226 -18.20 3.41 -16.29
N HIS A 227 -17.16 4.21 -16.06
CA HIS A 227 -16.57 4.33 -14.73
C HIS A 227 -17.47 5.04 -13.72
N ALA A 228 -18.29 5.98 -14.17
CA ALA A 228 -19.33 6.55 -13.33
C ALA A 228 -20.38 5.50 -12.90
N GLU A 229 -20.77 4.61 -13.82
CA GLU A 229 -21.67 3.50 -13.48
C GLU A 229 -21.00 2.47 -12.55
N VAL A 230 -19.73 2.14 -12.77
CA VAL A 230 -18.95 1.30 -11.86
C VAL A 230 -18.97 1.86 -10.44
N ASN A 231 -18.70 3.17 -10.27
CA ASN A 231 -18.75 3.81 -8.95
C ASN A 231 -20.15 3.77 -8.32
N ARG A 232 -21.20 3.97 -9.13
CA ARG A 232 -22.59 3.87 -8.68
C ARG A 232 -22.89 2.46 -8.14
N ILE A 233 -22.47 1.41 -8.86
CA ILE A 233 -22.66 0.02 -8.47
C ILE A 233 -21.85 -0.30 -7.20
N ALA A 234 -20.60 0.12 -7.11
CA ALA A 234 -19.77 -0.07 -5.93
C ALA A 234 -20.41 0.57 -4.68
N LYS A 235 -20.99 1.77 -4.83
CA LYS A 235 -21.72 2.44 -3.77
C LYS A 235 -23.00 1.69 -3.36
N GLU A 236 -23.77 1.19 -4.31
CA GLU A 236 -24.96 0.37 -4.03
C GLU A 236 -24.64 -0.92 -3.28
N LEU A 237 -23.48 -1.52 -3.59
CA LEU A 237 -22.97 -2.70 -2.90
C LEU A 237 -22.30 -2.40 -1.55
N ASN A 238 -22.25 -1.12 -1.16
CA ASN A 238 -21.57 -0.66 0.04
C ASN A 238 -20.09 -1.12 0.12
N ILE A 239 -19.39 -1.10 -1.03
CA ILE A 239 -17.95 -1.34 -1.04
C ILE A 239 -17.28 -0.03 -0.61
N GLU A 240 -16.91 0.00 0.65
CA GLU A 240 -16.27 1.17 1.26
C GLU A 240 -14.88 1.39 0.66
N GLY A 241 -14.54 2.64 0.36
CA GLY A 241 -13.22 3.01 -0.13
C GLY A 241 -12.94 2.67 -1.60
N PHE A 242 -13.92 2.15 -2.36
CA PHE A 242 -13.72 1.84 -3.77
C PHE A 242 -13.32 3.08 -4.57
N GLY A 243 -12.28 2.95 -5.39
CA GLY A 243 -11.77 4.03 -6.23
C GLY A 243 -11.23 3.53 -7.58
N ILE A 244 -11.04 4.48 -8.48
CA ILE A 244 -10.49 4.23 -9.81
C ILE A 244 -9.39 5.26 -10.06
N GLY A 245 -8.14 4.83 -9.93
CA GLY A 245 -6.99 5.66 -10.23
C GLY A 245 -6.80 5.86 -11.72
N GLN A 246 -6.52 7.08 -12.13
CA GLN A 246 -6.29 7.41 -13.52
C GLN A 246 -5.12 8.39 -13.69
N TYR A 247 -4.12 7.96 -14.44
CA TYR A 247 -3.04 8.79 -14.94
C TYR A 247 -3.21 9.05 -16.44
N THR A 248 -3.16 10.31 -16.84
CA THR A 248 -3.44 10.73 -18.23
C THR A 248 -2.38 11.66 -18.81
N GLN A 249 -1.19 11.73 -18.22
CA GLN A 249 -0.13 12.70 -18.54
C GLN A 249 -0.50 14.18 -18.35
N GLN A 250 -1.73 14.50 -17.96
CA GLN A 250 -2.13 15.89 -17.80
C GLN A 250 -1.42 16.53 -16.60
N PRO A 251 -0.82 17.73 -16.75
CA PRO A 251 -0.15 18.41 -15.65
C PRO A 251 -1.09 19.22 -14.76
N ASN A 252 -2.35 19.38 -15.14
CA ASN A 252 -3.32 20.17 -14.41
C ASN A 252 -4.76 19.74 -14.64
N VAL A 253 -5.61 20.03 -13.67
CA VAL A 253 -7.07 20.05 -13.83
C VAL A 253 -7.48 21.42 -14.36
N SER A 254 -8.41 21.45 -15.30
CA SER A 254 -8.95 22.65 -15.92
C SER A 254 -10.44 22.47 -16.26
N ASP A 255 -11.15 23.57 -16.54
CA ASP A 255 -12.55 23.51 -16.98
C ASP A 255 -12.76 22.60 -18.20
N SER A 256 -11.76 22.46 -19.06
CA SER A 256 -11.85 21.67 -20.29
C SER A 256 -11.59 20.17 -20.12
N ASN A 257 -10.91 19.75 -19.05
CA ASN A 257 -10.56 18.35 -18.86
C ASN A 257 -11.11 17.71 -17.57
N ILE A 258 -11.58 18.51 -16.60
CA ILE A 258 -12.00 18.01 -15.29
C ILE A 258 -13.05 16.91 -15.38
N GLY A 259 -14.02 17.01 -16.30
CA GLY A 259 -15.07 16.02 -16.50
C GLY A 259 -14.58 14.66 -17.01
N TYR A 260 -13.37 14.61 -17.55
CA TYR A 260 -12.75 13.41 -18.11
C TYR A 260 -11.70 12.77 -17.17
N ILE A 261 -10.97 13.58 -16.41
CA ILE A 261 -9.85 13.09 -15.62
C ILE A 261 -10.16 12.99 -14.14
N TYR A 262 -11.23 13.65 -13.68
CA TYR A 262 -11.58 13.65 -12.26
C TYR A 262 -13.07 13.42 -12.02
N GLY A 263 -13.93 14.27 -12.55
CA GLY A 263 -15.38 14.19 -12.38
C GLY A 263 -16.07 15.51 -12.70
N ASN A 264 -17.37 15.59 -12.43
CA ASN A 264 -18.16 16.79 -12.65
C ASN A 264 -19.30 16.92 -11.62
N ALA A 265 -19.99 18.07 -11.62
CA ALA A 265 -21.06 18.34 -10.66
C ALA A 265 -22.26 17.38 -10.76
N GLU A 266 -22.52 16.80 -11.93
CA GLU A 266 -23.64 15.87 -12.16
C GLU A 266 -23.33 14.47 -11.63
N LYS A 267 -22.14 13.94 -11.94
CA LYS A 267 -21.73 12.56 -11.63
C LYS A 267 -20.91 12.45 -10.34
N GLY A 268 -20.48 13.59 -9.80
CA GLY A 268 -19.52 13.64 -8.69
C GLY A 268 -18.10 13.25 -9.14
N LYS A 269 -17.28 12.82 -8.21
CA LYS A 269 -15.96 12.24 -8.47
C LYS A 269 -16.12 10.90 -9.21
N ILE A 270 -15.34 10.71 -10.26
CA ILE A 270 -15.28 9.47 -11.04
C ILE A 270 -13.93 8.79 -10.83
N PHE A 271 -12.85 9.54 -10.90
CA PHE A 271 -11.48 9.02 -10.83
C PHE A 271 -10.69 9.60 -9.66
N ASP A 272 -9.74 8.83 -9.14
CA ASP A 272 -8.65 9.35 -8.33
C ASP A 272 -7.59 9.86 -9.30
N CYS A 273 -7.46 11.19 -9.40
CA CYS A 273 -6.76 11.84 -10.49
C CYS A 273 -5.26 11.99 -10.18
N MET A 274 -4.40 11.39 -11.00
CA MET A 274 -2.95 11.60 -10.94
C MET A 274 -2.49 12.58 -12.01
N LEU A 275 -1.89 13.69 -11.57
CA LEU A 275 -1.32 14.71 -12.45
C LEU A 275 0.17 14.44 -12.68
N ASN A 276 0.64 14.64 -13.90
CA ASN A 276 2.04 14.39 -14.23
C ASN A 276 2.94 15.59 -13.92
N TYR A 277 3.71 15.47 -12.86
CA TYR A 277 4.74 16.43 -12.47
C TYR A 277 6.17 15.86 -12.64
N SER A 278 6.26 14.63 -13.07
CA SER A 278 7.54 13.95 -13.27
C SER A 278 8.40 14.66 -14.32
N GLY A 279 9.65 14.93 -13.97
CA GLY A 279 10.60 15.60 -14.85
C GLY A 279 10.26 17.07 -15.16
N ASN A 280 9.23 17.65 -14.57
CA ASN A 280 8.80 19.01 -14.84
C ASN A 280 8.38 19.76 -13.58
N LYS A 281 9.33 20.30 -12.85
CA LYS A 281 9.02 21.10 -11.63
C LYS A 281 8.15 22.33 -11.92
N LEU A 282 8.15 22.83 -13.15
CA LEU A 282 7.26 23.93 -13.53
C LEU A 282 5.78 23.55 -13.50
N ALA A 283 5.44 22.25 -13.49
CA ALA A 283 4.07 21.79 -13.36
C ALA A 283 3.45 22.19 -12.00
N TYR A 284 4.25 22.38 -10.96
CA TYR A 284 3.76 22.84 -9.65
C TYR A 284 3.08 24.22 -9.70
N ARG A 285 3.40 25.06 -10.67
CA ARG A 285 2.71 26.33 -10.92
C ARG A 285 1.23 26.18 -11.24
N TYR A 286 0.81 24.99 -11.70
CA TYR A 286 -0.59 24.72 -12.05
C TYR A 286 -1.45 24.28 -10.86
N VAL A 287 -0.86 24.07 -9.69
CA VAL A 287 -1.62 23.59 -8.52
C VAL A 287 -2.76 24.54 -8.16
N SER A 288 -2.48 25.86 -8.08
CA SER A 288 -3.53 26.86 -7.78
C SER A 288 -4.69 26.83 -8.79
N ASN A 289 -4.37 26.70 -10.08
CA ASN A 289 -5.40 26.63 -11.13
C ASN A 289 -6.21 25.33 -11.02
N SER A 290 -5.54 24.22 -10.72
CA SER A 290 -6.21 22.93 -10.53
C SER A 290 -7.15 22.96 -9.32
N LEU A 291 -6.71 23.50 -8.18
CA LEU A 291 -7.55 23.66 -6.99
C LEU A 291 -8.77 24.53 -7.29
N ALA A 292 -8.59 25.67 -7.99
CA ALA A 292 -9.69 26.55 -8.37
C ALA A 292 -10.70 25.89 -9.32
N ALA A 293 -10.23 25.08 -10.28
CA ALA A 293 -11.11 24.37 -11.21
C ALA A 293 -11.92 23.28 -10.47
N ILE A 294 -11.32 22.59 -9.53
CA ILE A 294 -11.97 21.56 -8.69
C ILE A 294 -13.05 22.20 -7.81
N GLU A 295 -12.70 23.29 -7.11
CA GLU A 295 -13.65 24.04 -6.27
C GLU A 295 -14.83 24.58 -7.11
N LYS A 296 -14.56 25.16 -8.26
CA LYS A 296 -15.59 25.64 -9.20
C LYS A 296 -16.55 24.54 -9.65
N ALA A 297 -16.06 23.32 -9.80
CA ALA A 297 -16.87 22.15 -10.13
C ALA A 297 -17.65 21.59 -8.92
N GLY A 298 -17.46 22.12 -7.71
CA GLY A 298 -18.08 21.64 -6.48
C GLY A 298 -17.57 20.28 -6.02
N LEU A 299 -16.33 19.94 -6.39
CA LEU A 299 -15.67 18.67 -6.02
C LEU A 299 -14.63 18.90 -4.92
N SER A 300 -14.32 17.83 -4.17
CA SER A 300 -13.23 17.84 -3.18
C SER A 300 -11.87 17.69 -3.87
N THR A 301 -10.81 18.14 -3.20
CA THR A 301 -9.42 17.91 -3.62
C THR A 301 -8.81 16.62 -3.05
N ASP A 302 -9.59 15.85 -2.28
CA ASP A 302 -9.11 14.69 -1.50
C ASP A 302 -8.55 13.54 -2.36
N ASP A 303 -8.96 13.47 -3.63
CA ASP A 303 -8.57 12.40 -4.54
C ASP A 303 -7.82 12.94 -5.79
N VAL A 304 -7.11 14.07 -5.63
CA VAL A 304 -6.22 14.61 -6.67
C VAL A 304 -4.78 14.62 -6.16
N TYR A 305 -3.90 14.07 -6.98
CA TYR A 305 -2.53 13.74 -6.60
C TYR A 305 -1.51 14.41 -7.53
N GLN A 306 -0.51 15.05 -6.94
CA GLN A 306 0.71 15.45 -7.64
C GLN A 306 1.55 14.20 -7.87
N GLY A 307 1.70 13.78 -9.12
CA GLY A 307 2.39 12.56 -9.47
C GLY A 307 3.88 12.77 -9.71
N GLN A 308 4.72 11.99 -9.06
CA GLN A 308 6.17 12.03 -9.19
C GLN A 308 6.78 10.66 -9.39
N LEU A 309 7.68 10.55 -10.36
CA LEU A 309 8.53 9.38 -10.49
C LEU A 309 9.50 9.33 -9.31
N LEU A 310 9.48 8.24 -8.56
CA LEU A 310 10.25 8.10 -7.33
C LEU A 310 11.75 8.41 -7.51
N VAL A 311 12.38 7.87 -8.55
CA VAL A 311 13.80 8.12 -8.84
C VAL A 311 14.10 9.53 -9.32
N GLY A 312 13.10 10.28 -9.74
CA GLY A 312 13.25 11.67 -10.20
C GLY A 312 13.15 12.69 -9.07
N ILE A 313 12.80 12.29 -7.87
CA ILE A 313 12.65 13.22 -6.74
C ILE A 313 14.03 13.73 -6.31
N SER A 314 14.20 15.03 -6.41
CA SER A 314 15.39 15.77 -5.96
C SER A 314 15.01 16.80 -4.89
N SER A 315 16.00 17.50 -4.35
CA SER A 315 15.75 18.60 -3.40
C SER A 315 14.81 19.66 -3.97
N ASP A 316 14.97 19.99 -5.25
CA ASP A 316 14.12 20.98 -5.91
C ASP A 316 12.65 20.52 -5.94
N TYR A 317 12.39 19.26 -6.38
CA TYR A 317 11.04 18.69 -6.39
C TYR A 317 10.45 18.59 -4.99
N TRP A 318 11.27 18.20 -4.02
CA TRP A 318 10.82 18.12 -2.63
C TRP A 318 10.31 19.45 -2.11
N ASN A 319 11.07 20.53 -2.36
CA ASN A 319 10.68 21.87 -1.96
C ASN A 319 9.40 22.32 -2.68
N GLU A 320 9.30 22.08 -3.99
CA GLU A 320 8.11 22.42 -4.77
C GLU A 320 6.85 21.66 -4.30
N MET A 321 6.98 20.39 -3.93
CA MET A 321 5.88 19.59 -3.39
C MET A 321 5.36 20.09 -2.03
N ASN A 322 6.14 20.92 -1.32
CA ASN A 322 5.86 21.26 0.07
C ASN A 322 5.72 22.75 0.35
N THR A 323 5.34 23.56 -0.65
CA THR A 323 4.96 24.95 -0.48
C THR A 323 3.56 25.08 0.16
N GLU A 324 3.20 26.28 0.66
CA GLU A 324 1.88 26.54 1.23
C GLU A 324 0.72 26.20 0.27
N THR A 325 0.94 26.34 -1.03
CA THR A 325 -0.05 26.01 -2.04
C THR A 325 -0.05 24.51 -2.36
N THR A 326 1.12 23.94 -2.62
CA THR A 326 1.22 22.55 -3.10
C THR A 326 0.89 21.53 -2.03
N LYS A 327 1.14 21.84 -0.76
CA LYS A 327 0.76 20.97 0.36
C LYS A 327 -0.75 20.77 0.52
N GLN A 328 -1.59 21.55 -0.18
CA GLN A 328 -3.04 21.37 -0.20
C GLN A 328 -3.48 20.24 -1.14
N MET A 329 -2.60 19.74 -1.99
CA MET A 329 -2.86 18.62 -2.90
C MET A 329 -2.08 17.39 -2.44
N ASN A 330 -2.68 16.21 -2.60
CA ASN A 330 -2.05 14.94 -2.28
C ASN A 330 -0.85 14.63 -3.17
N ILE A 331 -0.10 13.59 -2.83
CA ILE A 331 1.06 13.14 -3.60
C ILE A 331 0.86 11.67 -4.01
N CYS A 332 1.18 11.37 -5.26
CA CYS A 332 1.40 10.03 -5.77
C CYS A 332 2.87 9.87 -6.16
N ILE A 333 3.54 8.87 -5.60
CA ILE A 333 4.86 8.46 -6.06
C ILE A 333 4.73 7.18 -6.86
N TRP A 334 5.32 7.12 -8.05
CA TRP A 334 5.31 5.90 -8.84
C TRP A 334 6.71 5.35 -9.10
N GLY A 335 6.80 4.05 -9.31
CA GLY A 335 8.04 3.32 -9.49
C GLY A 335 7.82 1.91 -10.00
N GLU A 336 7.10 1.79 -11.13
CA GLU A 336 6.82 0.51 -11.78
C GLU A 336 8.00 -0.05 -12.58
N HIS A 337 8.99 0.78 -12.88
CA HIS A 337 10.20 0.36 -13.58
C HIS A 337 11.25 -0.17 -12.60
N ASP A 338 12.09 -1.08 -13.04
CA ASP A 338 13.12 -1.71 -12.22
C ASP A 338 14.04 -0.72 -11.51
N GLN A 339 14.32 0.44 -12.15
CA GLN A 339 15.16 1.50 -11.56
C GLN A 339 14.44 2.34 -10.52
N SER A 340 13.11 2.25 -10.42
CA SER A 340 12.29 3.19 -9.69
C SER A 340 11.69 2.65 -8.41
N ARG A 341 11.96 1.39 -8.11
CA ARG A 341 11.37 0.68 -6.98
C ARG A 341 12.18 0.91 -5.72
N PHE A 342 11.55 0.87 -4.57
CA PHE A 342 12.25 0.68 -3.30
C PHE A 342 13.10 -0.61 -3.28
N PHE A 343 12.87 -1.54 -4.19
CA PHE A 343 13.65 -2.77 -4.39
C PHE A 343 15.14 -2.54 -4.66
N GLN A 344 15.53 -1.38 -5.15
CA GLN A 344 16.93 -1.03 -5.31
C GLN A 344 17.66 -0.87 -3.97
N PHE A 345 16.90 -0.83 -2.88
CA PHE A 345 17.44 -0.90 -1.53
C PHE A 345 17.88 -2.32 -1.12
N ARG A 346 17.74 -3.29 -1.99
CA ARG A 346 18.14 -4.69 -1.77
C ARG A 346 19.63 -4.87 -1.95
N VAL A 347 20.39 -4.48 -0.96
CA VAL A 347 21.84 -4.52 -0.94
C VAL A 347 22.36 -5.18 0.33
N GLY A 348 23.29 -6.10 0.20
CA GLY A 348 23.86 -6.81 1.36
C GLY A 348 24.68 -8.02 0.98
N SER A 349 25.33 -8.64 1.98
CA SER A 349 26.25 -9.76 1.84
C SER A 349 25.59 -11.13 2.04
N SER A 350 24.36 -11.17 2.54
CA SER A 350 23.56 -12.38 2.72
C SER A 350 22.07 -12.04 2.58
N PRO A 351 21.19 -13.02 2.34
CA PRO A 351 19.74 -12.76 2.27
C PRO A 351 19.19 -12.03 3.50
N THR A 352 19.58 -12.43 4.71
CA THR A 352 19.19 -11.76 5.95
C THR A 352 19.67 -10.32 5.99
N ASN A 353 20.93 -10.06 5.64
CA ASN A 353 21.49 -8.72 5.62
C ASN A 353 20.81 -7.84 4.55
N VAL A 354 20.48 -8.40 3.39
CA VAL A 354 19.70 -7.70 2.34
C VAL A 354 18.34 -7.27 2.88
N GLN A 355 17.61 -8.16 3.54
CA GLN A 355 16.27 -7.84 4.08
C GLN A 355 16.34 -6.79 5.20
N GLU A 356 17.30 -6.90 6.11
CA GLU A 356 17.49 -5.94 7.19
C GLU A 356 17.91 -4.55 6.65
N ASN A 357 18.83 -4.49 5.69
CA ASN A 357 19.21 -3.25 5.02
C ASN A 357 18.05 -2.63 4.25
N TYR A 358 17.29 -3.44 3.52
CA TYR A 358 16.11 -2.97 2.81
C TYR A 358 15.12 -2.27 3.76
N GLN A 359 14.81 -2.88 4.90
CA GLN A 359 13.93 -2.26 5.89
C GLN A 359 14.51 -0.97 6.45
N LEU A 360 15.81 -0.93 6.76
CA LEU A 360 16.47 0.28 7.25
C LEU A 360 16.42 1.42 6.23
N LEU A 361 16.67 1.13 4.95
CA LEU A 361 16.66 2.14 3.89
C LEU A 361 15.24 2.64 3.61
N LEU A 362 14.26 1.74 3.65
CA LEU A 362 12.85 2.08 3.56
C LEU A 362 12.43 3.00 4.72
N GLU A 363 12.89 2.72 5.94
CA GLU A 363 12.67 3.58 7.10
C GLU A 363 13.28 4.97 6.90
N LYS A 364 14.52 5.06 6.40
CA LYS A 364 15.16 6.34 6.10
C LYS A 364 14.43 7.15 5.03
N ALA A 365 13.91 6.47 4.00
CA ALA A 365 13.12 7.13 2.96
C ALA A 365 11.84 7.77 3.52
N PHE A 366 11.24 7.16 4.53
CA PHE A 366 10.01 7.66 5.14
C PHE A 366 10.23 8.54 6.37
N SER A 367 11.06 8.14 7.31
CA SER A 367 11.29 8.88 8.58
C SER A 367 12.44 9.88 8.52
N GLY A 368 13.12 9.98 7.39
CA GLY A 368 14.31 10.80 7.21
C GLY A 368 15.61 10.04 7.51
N ALA A 369 16.72 10.59 7.04
CA ALA A 369 18.04 9.97 7.11
C ALA A 369 18.48 9.65 8.55
N ASN A 370 18.13 10.52 9.49
CA ASN A 370 18.38 10.36 10.92
C ASN A 370 17.26 9.58 11.64
N ARG A 371 16.26 9.11 10.91
CA ARG A 371 15.08 8.41 11.46
C ARG A 371 14.31 9.23 12.50
N ASN A 372 14.36 10.54 12.36
CA ASN A 372 13.68 11.49 13.23
C ASN A 372 12.88 12.51 12.41
N PRO A 373 11.57 12.35 12.27
CA PRO A 373 10.73 13.27 11.51
C PRO A 373 10.65 14.69 12.10
N LEU A 374 11.08 14.89 13.35
CA LEU A 374 11.15 16.21 13.99
C LEU A 374 12.38 17.01 13.57
N SER A 375 13.46 16.33 13.20
CA SER A 375 14.71 16.96 12.77
C SER A 375 14.82 16.85 11.26
N ARG A 376 14.27 17.84 10.55
CA ARG A 376 14.43 17.93 9.10
C ARG A 376 15.83 18.41 8.79
N PRO A 377 16.68 17.59 8.15
CA PRO A 377 17.95 18.10 7.66
C PRO A 377 17.68 19.18 6.61
N GLU A 378 18.56 20.16 6.53
CA GLU A 378 18.54 21.08 5.39
C GLU A 378 18.71 20.28 4.11
N ILE A 379 17.78 20.46 3.18
CA ILE A 379 17.85 19.80 1.89
C ILE A 379 18.98 20.44 1.10
N SER A 380 20.15 19.80 1.11
CA SER A 380 21.27 20.23 0.30
C SER A 380 21.04 19.81 -1.16
N ASN A 381 21.68 20.53 -2.09
CA ASN A 381 21.67 20.19 -3.52
C ASN A 381 22.27 18.80 -3.84
N ALA A 382 22.84 18.14 -2.85
CA ALA A 382 23.45 16.83 -2.96
C ALA A 382 22.45 15.68 -2.79
N TRP A 383 21.18 15.97 -2.44
CA TRP A 383 20.16 14.93 -2.39
C TRP A 383 19.76 14.54 -3.82
N GLY A 384 20.37 13.48 -4.31
CA GLY A 384 20.07 12.88 -5.61
C GLY A 384 18.83 11.98 -5.56
N SER A 385 18.57 11.32 -6.64
CA SER A 385 17.44 10.41 -6.80
C SER A 385 17.45 9.25 -5.79
N PHE A 386 16.31 8.60 -5.59
CA PHE A 386 16.20 7.32 -4.86
C PHE A 386 16.82 6.14 -5.63
N GLN A 387 17.68 6.40 -6.62
CA GLN A 387 18.48 5.37 -7.26
C GLN A 387 19.61 4.96 -6.33
N VAL A 388 19.66 3.68 -6.04
CA VAL A 388 20.62 3.09 -5.11
C VAL A 388 21.40 2.00 -5.84
N ALA A 389 22.68 2.21 -6.08
CA ALA A 389 23.53 1.22 -6.74
C ALA A 389 24.01 0.13 -5.75
N ASP A 390 24.23 0.51 -4.50
CA ASP A 390 24.70 -0.36 -3.42
C ASP A 390 24.31 0.23 -2.05
N ALA A 391 24.63 -0.47 -0.95
CA ALA A 391 24.26 -0.04 0.40
C ALA A 391 24.91 1.29 0.81
N ASP A 392 26.16 1.49 0.42
CA ASP A 392 26.89 2.71 0.77
C ASP A 392 26.31 3.89 -0.01
N HIS A 393 26.05 3.70 -1.29
CA HIS A 393 25.39 4.69 -2.14
C HIS A 393 23.98 5.05 -1.65
N ALA A 394 23.20 4.05 -1.22
CA ALA A 394 21.90 4.26 -0.60
C ALA A 394 21.99 5.13 0.65
N ASN A 395 22.96 4.83 1.51
CA ASN A 395 23.19 5.62 2.70
C ASN A 395 23.58 7.07 2.37
N GLU A 396 24.45 7.29 1.39
CA GLU A 396 24.83 8.63 0.95
C GLU A 396 23.64 9.41 0.40
N GLN A 397 22.85 8.82 -0.46
CA GLN A 397 21.69 9.48 -1.08
C GLN A 397 20.60 9.82 -0.06
N LEU A 398 20.36 8.96 0.91
CA LEU A 398 19.34 9.17 1.93
C LEU A 398 19.83 10.00 3.13
N ASN A 399 21.13 10.30 3.24
CA ASN A 399 21.72 10.99 4.40
C ASN A 399 21.14 12.38 4.66
N ASN A 400 20.62 13.05 3.63
CA ASN A 400 20.01 14.37 3.75
C ASN A 400 18.51 14.37 3.43
N SER A 401 17.90 13.19 3.27
CA SER A 401 16.46 13.09 3.01
C SER A 401 15.66 13.49 4.24
N PRO A 402 14.70 14.42 4.11
CA PRO A 402 13.79 14.75 5.19
C PRO A 402 12.76 13.65 5.47
N GLY A 403 12.60 12.70 4.55
CA GLY A 403 11.63 11.61 4.63
C GLY A 403 10.19 12.04 4.36
N PHE A 404 9.37 11.13 3.83
CA PHE A 404 7.95 11.39 3.52
C PHE A 404 7.12 11.73 4.78
N ALA A 405 7.53 11.25 5.97
CA ALA A 405 6.90 11.63 7.23
C ALA A 405 6.96 13.14 7.53
N SER A 406 7.84 13.89 6.84
CA SER A 406 7.86 15.35 6.93
C SER A 406 6.72 16.04 6.16
N MET A 407 5.95 15.29 5.37
CA MET A 407 4.84 15.81 4.55
C MET A 407 3.48 15.23 4.93
N PHE A 408 3.45 14.11 5.65
CA PHE A 408 2.22 13.36 5.93
C PHE A 408 2.07 13.09 7.42
N ALA A 409 0.85 13.23 7.92
CA ALA A 409 0.51 12.85 9.28
C ALA A 409 0.52 11.32 9.43
N GLU A 410 0.96 10.87 10.59
CA GLU A 410 0.93 9.46 10.94
C GLU A 410 -0.52 8.98 11.09
N ARG A 411 -0.83 7.86 10.48
CA ARG A 411 -2.08 7.14 10.67
C ARG A 411 -1.81 5.89 11.49
N THR A 412 -2.81 5.45 12.23
CA THR A 412 -2.77 4.15 12.89
C THR A 412 -4.05 3.37 12.64
N ALA A 413 -3.92 2.08 12.42
CA ALA A 413 -5.04 1.14 12.39
C ALA A 413 -5.28 0.48 13.75
N ILE A 414 -4.54 0.90 14.79
CA ILE A 414 -4.68 0.39 16.16
C ILE A 414 -5.70 1.24 16.88
N GLY A 415 -6.93 0.77 16.92
CA GLY A 415 -8.03 1.46 17.59
C GLY A 415 -9.10 0.52 18.11
N GLY A 416 -10.11 1.08 18.79
CA GLY A 416 -11.19 0.32 19.39
C GLY A 416 -10.81 -0.31 20.72
N ASN A 417 -11.27 -1.52 20.99
CA ASN A 417 -11.09 -2.16 22.29
C ASN A 417 -9.79 -2.98 22.36
N LEU A 418 -9.22 -3.09 23.55
CA LEU A 418 -8.15 -4.05 23.84
C LEU A 418 -8.67 -5.49 23.66
N PRO A 419 -7.79 -6.48 23.38
CA PRO A 419 -6.34 -6.37 23.34
C PRO A 419 -5.79 -5.90 21.99
N PHE A 420 -4.56 -5.38 22.00
CA PHE A 420 -3.69 -5.25 20.84
C PHE A 420 -2.47 -6.16 21.02
N GLU A 421 -2.12 -6.90 20.00
CA GLU A 421 -0.99 -7.83 20.00
C GLU A 421 -0.16 -7.63 18.73
N THR A 422 1.16 -7.70 18.89
CA THR A 422 2.13 -7.69 17.80
C THR A 422 3.35 -8.50 18.19
N HIS A 423 3.96 -9.17 17.23
CA HIS A 423 5.25 -9.86 17.36
C HIS A 423 6.32 -9.19 16.50
N PHE A 424 5.99 -8.06 15.87
CA PHE A 424 6.85 -7.35 14.92
C PHE A 424 7.21 -8.20 13.69
N ASN A 425 6.29 -9.06 13.28
CA ASN A 425 6.49 -9.94 12.15
C ASN A 425 6.31 -9.17 10.83
N LEU A 426 7.32 -9.20 9.97
CA LEU A 426 7.32 -8.53 8.67
C LEU A 426 6.61 -9.32 7.57
N GLY A 427 6.25 -10.58 7.81
CA GLY A 427 5.62 -11.45 6.82
C GLY A 427 6.59 -12.34 6.06
N ASN A 428 7.85 -12.39 6.48
CA ASN A 428 8.86 -13.28 5.93
C ASN A 428 9.89 -13.68 6.98
N GLY A 429 10.66 -14.73 6.70
CA GLY A 429 11.73 -15.18 7.59
C GLY A 429 12.60 -16.28 6.97
N GLU A 430 13.89 -16.28 7.29
CA GLU A 430 14.79 -17.41 7.03
C GLU A 430 14.36 -18.64 7.83
N ASN A 431 13.74 -18.37 8.98
CA ASN A 431 13.14 -19.37 9.85
C ASN A 431 11.76 -18.88 10.29
N TYR A 432 10.88 -19.83 10.60
CA TYR A 432 9.65 -19.54 11.32
C TYR A 432 9.84 -19.93 12.79
N PHE A 433 9.60 -18.96 13.67
CA PHE A 433 9.71 -19.13 15.11
C PHE A 433 8.32 -19.28 15.75
N TYR A 434 8.25 -20.12 16.78
CA TYR A 434 7.12 -20.18 17.69
C TYR A 434 7.62 -20.29 19.12
N ASN A 435 7.18 -19.38 19.98
CA ASN A 435 7.68 -19.23 21.36
C ASN A 435 9.21 -19.13 21.43
N GLY A 436 9.82 -18.37 20.52
CA GLY A 436 11.27 -18.16 20.46
C GLY A 436 12.09 -19.37 20.00
N LYS A 437 11.46 -20.38 19.43
CA LYS A 437 12.13 -21.59 18.90
C LYS A 437 11.85 -21.73 17.42
N VAL A 438 12.87 -22.07 16.65
CA VAL A 438 12.72 -22.41 15.24
C VAL A 438 11.86 -23.66 15.10
N THR A 439 10.82 -23.56 14.28
CA THR A 439 9.89 -24.65 13.99
C THR A 439 9.87 -25.01 12.51
N ASN A 440 10.12 -24.05 11.62
CA ASN A 440 10.18 -24.24 10.17
C ASN A 440 11.30 -23.39 9.57
N GLY A 441 11.68 -23.66 8.32
CA GLY A 441 12.67 -22.91 7.56
C GLY A 441 12.10 -21.68 6.86
N SER A 442 12.73 -21.32 5.75
CA SER A 442 12.46 -20.14 4.94
C SER A 442 11.00 -20.05 4.47
N TRP A 443 10.43 -18.86 4.55
CA TRP A 443 9.04 -18.61 4.18
C TRP A 443 8.78 -17.14 3.87
N TYR A 444 7.71 -16.90 3.10
CA TYR A 444 7.18 -15.59 2.78
C TYR A 444 5.65 -15.65 2.68
N ASN A 445 4.96 -14.78 3.38
CA ASN A 445 3.52 -14.55 3.27
C ASN A 445 3.14 -13.22 3.93
N MET A 446 2.84 -12.22 3.13
CA MET A 446 2.47 -10.89 3.61
C MET A 446 1.18 -10.88 4.46
N SER A 447 0.27 -11.85 4.28
CA SER A 447 -0.91 -11.96 5.18
C SER A 447 -0.52 -12.16 6.64
N MET A 448 0.70 -12.66 6.90
CA MET A 448 1.22 -12.86 8.26
C MET A 448 1.94 -11.63 8.83
N GLN A 449 2.09 -10.56 8.05
CA GLN A 449 2.65 -9.32 8.57
C GLN A 449 1.78 -8.77 9.70
N ASP A 450 2.40 -8.38 10.79
CA ASP A 450 1.73 -7.67 11.88
C ASP A 450 1.47 -6.21 11.51
N ILE A 451 0.68 -5.50 12.33
CA ILE A 451 0.63 -4.05 12.24
C ILE A 451 2.01 -3.52 12.59
N VAL A 452 2.61 -2.81 11.63
CA VAL A 452 3.96 -2.29 11.77
C VAL A 452 3.99 -1.03 12.64
N PRO A 453 5.11 -0.76 13.34
CA PRO A 453 5.24 0.43 14.16
C PRO A 453 5.02 1.72 13.41
N THR A 454 4.31 2.66 14.03
CA THR A 454 3.94 3.95 13.43
C THR A 454 5.16 4.86 13.28
N TYR A 455 6.00 4.92 14.29
CA TYR A 455 7.07 5.92 14.41
C TYR A 455 8.48 5.41 14.02
N ARG A 456 8.67 4.41 13.33
CA ARG A 456 9.84 3.80 12.67
C ARG A 456 11.22 4.43 12.98
N TRP A 457 11.66 4.35 13.89
CA TRP A 457 11.97 4.12 15.29
C TRP A 457 12.35 5.47 15.91
N LEU A 458 11.40 6.18 16.38
CA LEU A 458 11.68 7.42 17.08
C LEU A 458 12.25 7.10 18.46
N VAL A 459 13.53 7.38 18.65
CA VAL A 459 14.20 7.26 19.95
C VAL A 459 14.39 8.66 20.52
N THR A 460 13.89 8.88 21.72
CA THR A 460 13.92 10.20 22.37
C THR A 460 14.51 10.14 23.76
N ALA A 461 14.89 11.29 24.30
CA ALA A 461 15.26 11.42 25.70
C ALA A 461 14.07 11.04 26.59
N LYS A 462 14.34 10.38 27.71
CA LYS A 462 13.30 9.89 28.64
C LYS A 462 12.34 11.01 29.07
N GLY A 463 11.07 10.80 28.78
CA GLY A 463 10.01 11.74 29.13
C GLY A 463 9.89 12.97 28.24
N ASP A 464 10.68 13.08 27.18
CA ASP A 464 10.66 14.20 26.23
C ASP A 464 10.66 13.74 24.77
N MET A 465 9.48 13.64 24.20
CA MET A 465 9.30 13.21 22.78
C MET A 465 9.92 14.21 21.76
N LYS A 466 10.29 15.40 22.16
CA LYS A 466 10.84 16.42 21.26
C LYS A 466 12.35 16.37 21.17
N THR A 467 13.01 15.81 22.19
CA THR A 467 14.46 15.67 22.20
C THR A 467 14.86 14.30 21.68
N PHE A 468 15.37 14.27 20.46
CA PHE A 468 15.89 13.06 19.83
C PHE A 468 17.14 12.56 20.56
N ALA A 469 17.27 11.24 20.64
CA ALA A 469 18.43 10.55 21.17
C ALA A 469 18.90 9.47 20.18
N ASN A 470 20.18 9.21 20.14
CA ASN A 470 20.82 8.23 19.26
C ASN A 470 21.64 7.17 20.00
N ASP A 471 21.43 7.06 21.31
CA ASP A 471 22.16 6.13 22.17
C ASP A 471 21.74 4.68 21.93
N ILE A 472 20.52 4.49 21.42
CA ILE A 472 19.92 3.17 21.13
C ILE A 472 19.64 3.11 19.63
N ASP A 473 20.22 2.11 18.96
CA ASP A 473 19.82 1.71 17.62
C ASP A 473 18.69 0.69 17.68
N VAL A 474 17.65 0.92 16.90
CA VAL A 474 16.45 0.09 16.83
C VAL A 474 16.27 -0.40 15.40
N ARG A 475 16.27 -1.71 15.19
CA ARG A 475 16.14 -2.33 13.87
C ARG A 475 15.25 -3.56 13.90
N PHE A 476 14.64 -3.87 12.76
CA PHE A 476 14.19 -5.23 12.53
C PHE A 476 15.39 -6.17 12.40
N THR A 477 15.21 -7.39 12.89
CA THR A 477 16.15 -8.48 12.66
C THR A 477 15.39 -9.77 12.36
N HIS A 478 15.98 -10.60 11.52
CA HIS A 478 15.50 -11.94 11.20
C HIS A 478 16.30 -13.06 11.92
N GLU A 479 17.30 -12.69 12.74
CA GLU A 479 18.10 -13.63 13.51
C GLU A 479 17.31 -14.36 14.61
N ASP A 480 16.28 -13.67 15.13
CA ASP A 480 15.41 -14.18 16.19
C ASP A 480 13.99 -13.65 16.00
N ALA A 481 13.03 -14.39 16.55
CA ALA A 481 11.65 -13.92 16.72
C ALA A 481 10.97 -14.69 17.87
N TYR A 482 9.93 -14.10 18.46
CA TYR A 482 9.08 -14.82 19.41
C TYR A 482 8.04 -15.65 18.65
N VAL A 483 7.35 -15.02 17.68
CA VAL A 483 6.46 -15.67 16.73
C VAL A 483 6.69 -15.03 15.35
N GLY A 484 6.75 -15.82 14.30
CA GLY A 484 6.94 -15.34 12.93
C GLY A 484 8.39 -15.39 12.48
N GLY A 485 8.85 -14.46 11.67
CA GLY A 485 10.17 -14.46 11.03
C GLY A 485 11.08 -13.30 11.43
N SER A 486 10.59 -12.35 12.23
CA SER A 486 11.35 -11.16 12.62
C SER A 486 10.95 -10.63 13.99
N CYS A 487 11.81 -9.83 14.57
CA CYS A 487 11.56 -9.08 15.79
C CYS A 487 12.29 -7.73 15.76
N ILE A 488 12.17 -6.95 16.82
CA ILE A 488 12.95 -5.74 17.03
C ILE A 488 14.19 -6.06 17.82
N ARG A 489 15.33 -5.63 17.31
CA ARG A 489 16.62 -5.63 18.02
C ARG A 489 16.93 -4.23 18.52
N LEU A 490 17.25 -4.12 19.80
CA LEU A 490 17.74 -2.91 20.44
C LEU A 490 19.23 -3.09 20.75
N SER A 491 20.06 -2.14 20.32
CA SER A 491 21.50 -2.16 20.60
C SER A 491 21.99 -0.75 20.94
N GLY A 492 22.90 -0.64 21.88
CA GLY A 492 23.47 0.63 22.33
C GLY A 492 23.69 0.72 23.83
N ALA A 493 23.98 1.91 24.30
CA ALA A 493 24.23 2.19 25.71
C ALA A 493 22.98 2.80 26.38
N THR A 494 22.50 2.18 27.43
CA THR A 494 21.27 2.63 28.15
C THR A 494 21.58 3.54 29.35
N THR A 495 22.69 4.27 29.33
CA THR A 495 23.17 5.05 30.48
C THR A 495 22.31 6.26 30.80
N ALA A 496 21.69 6.88 29.80
CA ALA A 496 20.90 8.09 29.96
C ALA A 496 19.39 7.86 30.15
N GLY A 497 18.92 6.67 29.81
CA GLY A 497 17.50 6.37 29.68
C GLY A 497 16.88 7.01 28.43
N ASN A 498 16.16 6.19 27.66
CA ASN A 498 15.53 6.59 26.41
C ASN A 498 14.09 6.10 26.35
N ASP A 499 13.26 6.83 25.64
CA ASP A 499 11.95 6.35 25.23
C ASP A 499 12.03 5.91 23.75
N ILE A 500 11.54 4.71 23.47
CA ILE A 500 11.41 4.19 22.11
C ILE A 500 9.94 4.26 21.75
N VAL A 501 9.62 5.18 20.84
CA VAL A 501 8.25 5.44 20.43
C VAL A 501 7.91 4.54 19.24
N LEU A 502 7.03 3.57 19.45
CA LEU A 502 6.71 2.57 18.45
C LEU A 502 5.36 2.82 17.77
N TYR A 503 4.31 2.97 18.57
CA TYR A 503 2.95 2.98 18.05
C TYR A 503 2.18 4.20 18.50
N ARG A 504 1.50 4.82 17.54
CA ARG A 504 0.33 5.64 17.81
C ARG A 504 -0.88 4.73 17.95
N THR A 505 -1.72 4.96 18.93
CA THR A 505 -2.91 4.14 19.14
C THR A 505 -4.13 4.99 19.47
N ALA A 506 -5.31 4.51 19.10
CA ALA A 506 -6.61 5.03 19.49
C ALA A 506 -7.40 3.97 20.29
N LEU A 507 -6.70 3.20 21.11
CA LEU A 507 -7.29 2.17 21.94
C LEU A 507 -8.16 2.78 23.05
N LYS A 508 -9.32 2.17 23.26
CA LYS A 508 -10.23 2.50 24.36
C LYS A 508 -10.00 1.52 25.49
N ALA A 509 -9.57 2.02 26.64
CA ALA A 509 -9.56 1.23 27.87
C ALA A 509 -10.90 1.48 28.60
N SER A 510 -11.63 0.41 28.97
CA SER A 510 -12.64 0.48 29.99
C SER A 510 -11.96 0.72 31.35
N ALA A 511 -12.67 1.25 32.33
CA ALA A 511 -12.10 1.54 33.66
C ALA A 511 -11.31 0.34 34.20
N GLY A 512 -10.07 0.56 34.64
CA GLY A 512 -9.21 -0.46 35.20
C GLY A 512 -7.73 -0.34 34.76
N ASN A 513 -6.93 -1.33 35.12
CA ASN A 513 -5.54 -1.38 34.79
C ASN A 513 -5.34 -1.98 33.39
N VAL A 514 -4.51 -1.35 32.57
CA VAL A 514 -4.02 -1.93 31.32
C VAL A 514 -2.85 -2.83 31.64
N LYS A 515 -2.90 -4.09 31.19
CA LYS A 515 -1.80 -5.05 31.32
C LYS A 515 -0.99 -5.05 30.03
N VAL A 516 0.32 -4.87 30.16
CA VAL A 516 1.28 -4.98 29.05
C VAL A 516 2.11 -6.24 29.28
N ASN A 517 2.15 -7.14 28.28
CA ASN A 517 3.02 -8.30 28.27
C ASN A 517 4.10 -8.08 27.23
N LEU A 518 5.35 -8.29 27.60
CA LEU A 518 6.50 -8.19 26.72
C LEU A 518 7.26 -9.50 26.72
N ALA A 519 7.60 -10.01 25.53
CA ALA A 519 8.57 -11.10 25.38
C ALA A 519 9.92 -10.48 25.03
N LEU A 520 10.91 -10.71 25.86
CA LEU A 520 12.25 -10.15 25.73
C LEU A 520 13.30 -11.27 25.72
N LYS A 521 14.29 -11.15 24.85
CA LYS A 521 15.49 -11.96 24.85
C LYS A 521 16.68 -11.05 25.12
N GLY A 522 17.36 -11.27 26.26
CA GLY A 522 18.55 -10.51 26.62
C GLY A 522 19.77 -10.94 25.80
N ALA A 523 20.72 -10.03 25.61
CA ALA A 523 22.06 -10.41 25.16
C ALA A 523 22.70 -11.32 26.19
N LYS A 524 23.40 -12.36 25.70
CA LYS A 524 24.23 -13.23 26.57
C LYS A 524 25.50 -12.53 26.97
#